data_32a401f2c0883f63288dc94e693d138a
#
_entry.id   32a401f2c0883f63288dc94e693d138a
#
_cell.length_a   1.000
_cell.length_b   1.000
_cell.length_c   1.000
_cell.angle_alpha   90.00
_cell.angle_beta   90.00
_cell.angle_gamma   90.00
#
_symmetry.space_group_name_H-M   'P 1'
#
loop_
_entity.id
_entity.type
_entity.pdbx_description
1 polymer ?
#
loop_
_entity_poly.entity_id
_entity_poly.type
_entity_poly.pdbx_seq_one_letter_code
_entity_poly.pdbx_strand_id
1 'polypeptide(L)'
;MAVLGKTGIHVSSLCYGSLTFSRFQANLPLNKGTELLVYAHEKGINFIDTAEIYDNYAFIKGAIKEVGRSEWVITSKAYCYDEKTADASVKKALEELDTDYIDIFMLHEQESLLTLKGHKPALKRLAELKEAGYIRAIGISTHFIGCVNATALFPEIEVIHPIINRRGVGIQDGTPQEMLNAIEHRHNQGIGIYSMKALGGGHLIAENRDALKWISSVDCIDSTAIGMQSKEEIDYNTDLFLRGKENVRALEDVSKKKRKLIIGDYCIGCGSCQARCKQDAIHVEDGRAVVNDDCILCGYCATVCPEFCIKVI
;
A
#
# COMPACT_ATOMS: atom_id res chain seq x y z
N MET A 1 4.02 19.51 -0.80
CA MET A 1 3.63 18.56 0.27
C MET A 1 2.20 18.85 0.69
N ALA A 2 1.40 17.81 0.93
CA ALA A 2 0.05 17.91 1.48
C ALA A 2 0.09 17.68 3.00
N VAL A 3 -0.91 18.17 3.73
CA VAL A 3 -1.14 17.79 5.11
C VAL A 3 -2.09 16.60 5.10
N LEU A 4 -1.72 15.50 5.73
CA LEU A 4 -2.53 14.28 5.77
C LEU A 4 -3.75 14.48 6.69
N GLY A 5 -4.88 14.87 6.12
CA GLY A 5 -6.09 15.23 6.86
C GLY A 5 -5.83 16.28 7.96
N LYS A 6 -6.30 16.01 9.17
CA LYS A 6 -6.11 16.88 10.37
C LYS A 6 -4.95 16.44 11.27
N THR A 7 -4.11 15.49 10.84
CA THR A 7 -3.01 14.94 11.67
C THR A 7 -1.86 15.92 11.91
N GLY A 8 -1.74 16.97 11.09
CA GLY A 8 -0.58 17.86 11.08
C GLY A 8 0.69 17.20 10.48
N ILE A 9 0.58 16.01 9.91
CA ILE A 9 1.70 15.31 9.27
C ILE A 9 1.80 15.75 7.80
N HIS A 10 2.96 16.27 7.41
CA HIS A 10 3.21 16.71 6.03
C HIS A 10 3.80 15.58 5.20
N VAL A 11 3.14 15.21 4.10
CA VAL A 11 3.52 14.11 3.23
C VAL A 11 3.70 14.58 1.78
N SER A 12 4.58 13.90 1.05
CA SER A 12 4.61 14.00 -0.41
C SER A 12 3.36 13.35 -1.01
N SER A 13 2.83 13.87 -2.11
CA SER A 13 1.68 13.28 -2.84
C SER A 13 1.97 11.89 -3.42
N LEU A 14 3.22 11.46 -3.40
CA LEU A 14 3.69 10.12 -3.71
C LEU A 14 4.29 9.49 -2.45
N CYS A 15 3.77 8.32 -2.04
CA CYS A 15 4.29 7.50 -0.97
C CYS A 15 5.04 6.30 -1.55
N TYR A 16 6.19 5.95 -0.98
CA TYR A 16 6.94 4.77 -1.39
C TYR A 16 6.36 3.51 -0.76
N GLY A 17 5.70 2.66 -1.57
CA GLY A 17 5.16 1.37 -1.14
C GLY A 17 6.28 0.33 -1.01
N SER A 18 6.77 0.05 0.19
CA SER A 18 7.95 -0.80 0.42
C SER A 18 7.70 -2.31 0.26
N LEU A 19 6.45 -2.77 0.16
CA LEU A 19 6.12 -4.17 -0.11
C LEU A 19 6.91 -4.74 -1.30
N THR A 20 7.23 -3.89 -2.28
CA THR A 20 7.97 -4.26 -3.49
C THR A 20 9.36 -4.85 -3.20
N PHE A 21 10.01 -4.48 -2.08
CA PHE A 21 11.31 -5.02 -1.70
C PHE A 21 11.25 -6.43 -1.13
N SER A 22 10.10 -6.77 -0.52
CA SER A 22 9.93 -8.01 0.23
C SER A 22 9.95 -9.27 -0.65
N ARG A 23 10.10 -10.42 0.00
CA ARG A 23 9.97 -11.75 -0.60
C ARG A 23 8.61 -11.99 -1.29
N PHE A 24 7.60 -11.21 -0.94
CA PHE A 24 6.26 -11.29 -1.55
C PHE A 24 6.17 -10.64 -2.93
N GLN A 25 7.22 -9.91 -3.36
CA GLN A 25 7.29 -9.31 -4.70
C GLN A 25 8.70 -9.48 -5.33
N ALA A 26 9.49 -8.41 -5.43
CA ALA A 26 10.75 -8.44 -6.17
C ALA A 26 11.91 -9.09 -5.40
N ASN A 27 11.79 -9.25 -4.08
CA ASN A 27 12.80 -9.83 -3.19
C ASN A 27 14.18 -9.19 -3.44
N LEU A 28 14.25 -7.88 -3.30
CA LEU A 28 15.47 -7.13 -3.60
C LEU A 28 16.56 -7.37 -2.52
N PRO A 29 17.84 -7.32 -2.90
CA PRO A 29 18.93 -7.24 -1.92
C PRO A 29 18.79 -6.01 -1.04
N LEU A 30 19.18 -6.12 0.25
CA LEU A 30 19.01 -5.07 1.25
C LEU A 30 19.62 -3.73 0.81
N ASN A 31 20.87 -3.75 0.37
CA ASN A 31 21.56 -2.55 -0.12
C ASN A 31 20.80 -1.89 -1.29
N LYS A 32 20.25 -2.69 -2.21
CA LYS A 32 19.55 -2.16 -3.37
C LYS A 32 18.24 -1.46 -3.01
N GLY A 33 17.46 -2.05 -2.11
CA GLY A 33 16.21 -1.42 -1.66
C GLY A 33 16.48 -0.16 -0.84
N THR A 34 17.52 -0.17 0.01
CA THR A 34 17.95 1.03 0.74
C THR A 34 18.39 2.15 -0.19
N GLU A 35 19.23 1.85 -1.23
CA GLU A 35 19.63 2.83 -2.24
C GLU A 35 18.43 3.46 -2.96
N LEU A 36 17.39 2.67 -3.28
CA LEU A 36 16.20 3.15 -3.93
C LEU A 36 15.38 4.08 -3.02
N LEU A 37 15.30 3.81 -1.72
CA LEU A 37 14.67 4.73 -0.76
C LEU A 37 15.43 6.05 -0.67
N VAL A 38 16.75 6.00 -0.51
CA VAL A 38 17.57 7.22 -0.47
C VAL A 38 17.40 8.03 -1.75
N TYR A 39 17.46 7.39 -2.91
CA TYR A 39 17.22 8.05 -4.20
C TYR A 39 15.81 8.64 -4.30
N ALA A 40 14.80 7.97 -3.79
CA ALA A 40 13.44 8.48 -3.76
C ALA A 40 13.31 9.74 -2.89
N HIS A 41 14.02 9.78 -1.76
CA HIS A 41 14.10 10.97 -0.92
C HIS A 41 14.77 12.15 -1.65
N GLU A 42 15.88 11.93 -2.34
CA GLU A 42 16.55 12.94 -3.17
C GLU A 42 15.61 13.52 -4.25
N LYS A 43 14.63 12.73 -4.71
CA LYS A 43 13.60 13.16 -5.67
C LYS A 43 12.41 13.87 -5.03
N GLY A 44 12.33 13.92 -3.70
CA GLY A 44 11.31 14.64 -2.93
C GLY A 44 10.22 13.78 -2.30
N ILE A 45 10.39 12.45 -2.24
CA ILE A 45 9.51 11.55 -1.50
C ILE A 45 9.96 11.54 -0.04
N ASN A 46 9.08 11.93 0.88
CA ASN A 46 9.33 11.84 2.32
C ASN A 46 8.45 10.80 3.02
N PHE A 47 7.58 10.09 2.31
CA PHE A 47 6.58 9.20 2.87
C PHE A 47 6.84 7.75 2.46
N ILE A 48 6.95 6.85 3.46
CA ILE A 48 7.16 5.41 3.26
C ILE A 48 5.99 4.65 3.88
N ASP A 49 5.43 3.73 3.10
CA ASP A 49 4.45 2.75 3.52
C ASP A 49 5.08 1.37 3.70
N THR A 50 4.95 0.81 4.91
CA THR A 50 5.35 -0.56 5.22
C THR A 50 4.31 -1.28 6.08
N ALA A 51 4.59 -2.52 6.47
CA ALA A 51 3.80 -3.31 7.41
C ALA A 51 4.68 -4.38 8.06
N GLU A 52 4.30 -4.82 9.25
CA GLU A 52 5.01 -5.87 10.00
C GLU A 52 5.18 -7.15 9.17
N ILE A 53 4.11 -7.59 8.49
CA ILE A 53 4.13 -8.80 7.66
C ILE A 53 5.06 -8.71 6.45
N TYR A 54 5.45 -7.49 6.01
CA TYR A 54 6.33 -7.33 4.85
C TYR A 54 7.77 -7.76 5.13
N ASP A 55 8.14 -7.88 6.39
CA ASP A 55 9.48 -8.31 6.82
C ASP A 55 10.60 -7.52 6.14
N ASN A 56 10.45 -6.20 6.11
CA ASN A 56 11.32 -5.31 5.34
C ASN A 56 11.75 -4.03 6.08
N TYR A 57 11.59 -3.97 7.40
CA TYR A 57 12.03 -2.83 8.21
C TYR A 57 13.52 -2.52 8.05
N ALA A 58 14.36 -3.54 7.82
CA ALA A 58 15.79 -3.36 7.64
C ALA A 58 16.16 -2.41 6.48
N PHE A 59 15.38 -2.41 5.39
CA PHE A 59 15.58 -1.49 4.25
C PHE A 59 15.34 -0.04 4.66
N ILE A 60 14.27 0.19 5.44
CA ILE A 60 13.86 1.51 5.91
C ILE A 60 14.84 2.00 6.99
N LYS A 61 15.27 1.12 7.92
CA LYS A 61 16.33 1.43 8.88
C LYS A 61 17.60 1.89 8.17
N GLY A 62 17.99 1.23 7.08
CA GLY A 62 19.11 1.66 6.25
C GLY A 62 18.94 3.09 5.72
N ALA A 63 17.77 3.41 5.16
CA ALA A 63 17.47 4.74 4.65
C ALA A 63 17.42 5.81 5.76
N ILE A 64 16.87 5.47 6.93
CA ILE A 64 16.89 6.35 8.12
C ILE A 64 18.35 6.71 8.52
N LYS A 65 19.27 5.76 8.49
CA LYS A 65 20.68 6.00 8.83
C LYS A 65 21.39 6.93 7.85
N GLU A 66 21.05 6.85 6.57
CA GLU A 66 21.65 7.67 5.51
C GLU A 66 21.09 9.09 5.48
N VAL A 67 19.79 9.25 5.66
CA VAL A 67 19.07 10.51 5.43
C VAL A 67 18.71 11.23 6.73
N GLY A 68 18.40 10.48 7.79
CA GLY A 68 17.92 10.99 9.07
C GLY A 68 16.44 10.62 9.30
N ARG A 69 16.08 10.32 10.56
CA ARG A 69 14.70 9.90 10.92
C ARG A 69 13.67 11.00 10.68
N SER A 70 13.99 12.24 10.98
CA SER A 70 13.09 13.39 10.85
C SER A 70 12.71 13.72 9.41
N GLU A 71 13.48 13.26 8.44
CA GLU A 71 13.23 13.48 7.01
C GLU A 71 12.15 12.56 6.45
N TRP A 72 11.73 11.54 7.23
CA TRP A 72 10.78 10.54 6.82
C TRP A 72 9.49 10.58 7.62
N VAL A 73 8.37 10.46 6.92
CA VAL A 73 7.08 10.01 7.46
C VAL A 73 6.97 8.51 7.21
N ILE A 74 6.85 7.72 8.27
CA ILE A 74 6.80 6.26 8.19
C ILE A 74 5.45 5.76 8.69
N THR A 75 4.74 5.03 7.80
CA THR A 75 3.57 4.25 8.19
C THR A 75 3.94 2.79 8.33
N SER A 76 3.56 2.17 9.46
CA SER A 76 3.54 0.72 9.61
C SER A 76 2.14 0.21 9.92
N LYS A 77 1.92 -1.09 9.71
CA LYS A 77 0.62 -1.76 9.85
C LYS A 77 0.82 -3.14 10.48
N ALA A 78 -0.14 -3.57 11.31
CA ALA A 78 -0.14 -4.91 11.87
C ALA A 78 -1.56 -5.49 12.00
N TYR A 79 -1.65 -6.81 12.04
CA TYR A 79 -2.88 -7.55 12.34
C TYR A 79 -3.07 -7.71 13.86
N CYS A 80 -2.94 -6.61 14.60
CA CYS A 80 -3.17 -6.62 16.03
C CYS A 80 -4.67 -6.50 16.35
N TYR A 81 -5.16 -7.28 17.31
CA TYR A 81 -6.57 -7.38 17.65
C TYR A 81 -6.87 -7.09 19.13
N ASP A 82 -5.86 -7.10 19.98
CA ASP A 82 -5.95 -6.80 21.41
C ASP A 82 -4.80 -5.91 21.89
N GLU A 83 -4.82 -5.53 23.16
CA GLU A 83 -3.80 -4.64 23.77
C GLU A 83 -2.39 -5.26 23.68
N LYS A 84 -2.27 -6.56 23.94
CA LYS A 84 -0.98 -7.26 23.95
C LYS A 84 -0.35 -7.34 22.55
N THR A 85 -1.15 -7.65 21.54
CA THR A 85 -0.67 -7.73 20.16
C THR A 85 -0.36 -6.35 19.60
N ALA A 86 -1.10 -5.31 19.98
CA ALA A 86 -0.79 -3.93 19.63
C ALA A 86 0.56 -3.48 20.22
N ASP A 87 0.81 -3.73 21.52
CA ASP A 87 2.10 -3.46 22.15
C ASP A 87 3.25 -4.18 21.46
N ALA A 88 3.09 -5.47 21.20
CA ALA A 88 4.13 -6.28 20.57
C ALA A 88 4.49 -5.77 19.17
N SER A 89 3.48 -5.43 18.36
CA SER A 89 3.68 -4.96 16.98
C SER A 89 4.31 -3.55 16.94
N VAL A 90 3.88 -2.63 17.81
CA VAL A 90 4.48 -1.29 17.87
C VAL A 90 5.92 -1.38 18.38
N LYS A 91 6.17 -2.14 19.45
CA LYS A 91 7.52 -2.36 19.98
C LYS A 91 8.46 -2.94 18.92
N LYS A 92 8.02 -3.97 18.21
CA LYS A 92 8.77 -4.58 17.11
C LYS A 92 9.12 -3.56 16.03
N ALA A 93 8.15 -2.74 15.60
CA ALA A 93 8.38 -1.71 14.59
C ALA A 93 9.43 -0.68 15.06
N LEU A 94 9.35 -0.22 16.32
CA LEU A 94 10.32 0.72 16.90
C LEU A 94 11.74 0.12 16.96
N GLU A 95 11.87 -1.11 17.45
CA GLU A 95 13.15 -1.82 17.59
C GLU A 95 13.79 -2.12 16.23
N GLU A 96 13.04 -2.66 15.27
CA GLU A 96 13.57 -3.05 13.98
C GLU A 96 13.88 -1.85 13.07
N LEU A 97 13.11 -0.76 13.17
CA LEU A 97 13.37 0.51 12.47
C LEU A 97 14.46 1.34 13.17
N ASP A 98 14.80 1.03 14.43
CA ASP A 98 15.75 1.78 15.26
C ASP A 98 15.32 3.25 15.42
N THR A 99 14.11 3.45 15.96
CA THR A 99 13.47 4.77 16.11
C THR A 99 12.61 4.82 17.38
N ASP A 100 12.42 6.01 17.92
CA ASP A 100 11.62 6.22 19.13
C ASP A 100 10.12 6.42 18.85
N TYR A 101 9.74 6.64 17.59
CA TYR A 101 8.35 6.85 17.20
C TYR A 101 8.04 6.39 15.78
N ILE A 102 6.76 6.08 15.53
CA ILE A 102 6.18 5.81 14.20
C ILE A 102 5.20 6.94 13.87
N ASP A 103 5.26 7.50 12.66
CA ASP A 103 4.37 8.60 12.31
C ASP A 103 2.91 8.13 12.20
N ILE A 104 2.67 6.98 11.56
CA ILE A 104 1.32 6.45 11.40
C ILE A 104 1.34 4.94 11.68
N PHE A 105 0.53 4.47 12.63
CA PHE A 105 0.37 3.05 12.88
C PHE A 105 -1.06 2.60 12.60
N MET A 106 -1.23 1.48 11.85
CA MET A 106 -2.53 1.09 11.34
C MET A 106 -2.93 -0.34 11.72
N LEU A 107 -4.22 -0.55 11.91
CA LEU A 107 -4.79 -1.88 11.81
C LEU A 107 -4.80 -2.31 10.34
N HIS A 108 -4.16 -3.44 10.05
CA HIS A 108 -4.00 -3.94 8.68
C HIS A 108 -5.28 -4.62 8.18
N GLU A 109 -5.67 -4.32 6.93
CA GLU A 109 -6.74 -4.99 6.16
C GLU A 109 -8.06 -5.18 6.92
N GLN A 110 -8.60 -4.10 7.45
CA GLN A 110 -9.92 -4.13 8.09
C GLN A 110 -11.02 -4.24 7.02
N GLU A 111 -12.05 -5.04 7.30
CA GLU A 111 -13.05 -5.39 6.28
C GLU A 111 -14.40 -4.71 6.51
N SER A 112 -14.79 -4.48 7.76
CA SER A 112 -16.15 -4.09 8.09
C SER A 112 -16.27 -3.40 9.44
N LEU A 113 -17.48 -2.90 9.76
CA LEU A 113 -17.82 -2.45 11.10
C LEU A 113 -17.58 -3.56 12.16
N LEU A 114 -17.81 -4.83 11.81
CA LEU A 114 -17.65 -5.93 12.77
C LEU A 114 -16.17 -6.17 13.07
N THR A 115 -15.29 -6.12 12.07
CA THR A 115 -13.85 -6.24 12.29
C THR A 115 -13.33 -5.09 13.14
N LEU A 116 -13.73 -3.84 12.86
CA LEU A 116 -13.35 -2.68 13.68
C LEU A 116 -13.85 -2.80 15.13
N LYS A 117 -15.07 -3.28 15.35
CA LYS A 117 -15.59 -3.54 16.71
C LYS A 117 -14.79 -4.64 17.42
N GLY A 118 -14.43 -5.71 16.71
CA GLY A 118 -13.61 -6.81 17.25
C GLY A 118 -12.20 -6.35 17.63
N HIS A 119 -11.63 -5.39 16.89
CA HIS A 119 -10.29 -4.83 17.14
C HIS A 119 -10.30 -3.58 18.03
N LYS A 120 -11.43 -3.23 18.63
CA LYS A 120 -11.51 -2.06 19.53
C LYS A 120 -10.50 -2.07 20.67
N PRO A 121 -10.17 -3.21 21.34
CA PRO A 121 -9.11 -3.23 22.35
C PRO A 121 -7.75 -2.80 21.80
N ALA A 122 -7.38 -3.25 20.59
CA ALA A 122 -6.16 -2.81 19.93
C ALA A 122 -6.19 -1.31 19.60
N LEU A 123 -7.31 -0.79 19.05
CA LEU A 123 -7.45 0.67 18.78
C LEU A 123 -7.28 1.49 20.03
N LYS A 124 -7.90 1.09 21.16
CA LYS A 124 -7.74 1.77 22.44
C LYS A 124 -6.27 1.79 22.87
N ARG A 125 -5.58 0.66 22.75
CA ARG A 125 -4.16 0.60 23.10
C ARG A 125 -3.29 1.47 22.19
N LEU A 126 -3.56 1.50 20.90
CA LEU A 126 -2.88 2.41 19.97
C LEU A 126 -3.10 3.88 20.34
N ALA A 127 -4.30 4.25 20.84
CA ALA A 127 -4.55 5.61 21.33
C ALA A 127 -3.70 5.95 22.56
N GLU A 128 -3.56 5.02 23.51
CA GLU A 128 -2.67 5.20 24.67
C GLU A 128 -1.19 5.32 24.24
N LEU A 129 -0.74 4.52 23.27
CA LEU A 129 0.61 4.62 22.72
C LEU A 129 0.85 5.92 21.96
N LYS A 130 -0.20 6.48 21.35
CA LYS A 130 -0.14 7.81 20.73
C LYS A 130 0.00 8.90 21.81
N GLU A 131 -0.78 8.86 22.88
CA GLU A 131 -0.65 9.78 24.01
C GLU A 131 0.75 9.70 24.67
N ALA A 132 1.35 8.52 24.70
CA ALA A 132 2.70 8.30 25.19
C ALA A 132 3.81 8.75 24.20
N GLY A 133 3.45 9.16 22.97
CA GLY A 133 4.39 9.67 21.97
C GLY A 133 5.06 8.62 21.06
N TYR A 134 4.71 7.34 21.20
CA TYR A 134 5.24 6.29 20.33
C TYR A 134 4.63 6.27 18.92
N ILE A 135 3.42 6.83 18.77
CA ILE A 135 2.68 6.94 17.51
C ILE A 135 2.20 8.39 17.37
N ARG A 136 2.24 8.98 16.16
CA ARG A 136 1.72 10.33 15.93
C ARG A 136 0.29 10.33 15.39
N ALA A 137 -0.10 9.34 14.57
CA ALA A 137 -1.46 9.17 14.08
C ALA A 137 -1.84 7.69 13.96
N ILE A 138 -3.13 7.39 14.10
CA ILE A 138 -3.69 6.04 14.03
C ILE A 138 -4.52 5.91 12.75
N GLY A 139 -4.41 4.76 12.08
CA GLY A 139 -5.17 4.51 10.87
C GLY A 139 -5.62 3.07 10.68
N ILE A 140 -6.23 2.85 9.54
CA ILE A 140 -6.57 1.52 9.03
C ILE A 140 -6.21 1.39 7.55
N SER A 141 -5.95 0.18 7.10
CA SER A 141 -5.97 -0.15 5.67
C SER A 141 -7.17 -1.03 5.34
N THR A 142 -7.74 -0.88 4.14
CA THR A 142 -8.96 -1.62 3.77
C THR A 142 -9.14 -1.77 2.26
N HIS A 143 -9.77 -2.86 1.86
CA HIS A 143 -10.27 -3.11 0.50
C HIS A 143 -11.80 -2.93 0.38
N PHE A 144 -12.47 -2.52 1.45
CA PHE A 144 -13.94 -2.50 1.57
C PHE A 144 -14.47 -1.08 1.77
N ILE A 145 -15.46 -0.71 0.97
CA ILE A 145 -16.19 0.55 1.08
C ILE A 145 -16.93 0.64 2.41
N GLY A 146 -17.55 -0.48 2.82
CA GLY A 146 -18.25 -0.58 4.09
C GLY A 146 -17.34 -0.30 5.29
N CYS A 147 -16.06 -0.68 5.21
CA CYS A 147 -15.09 -0.37 6.25
C CYS A 147 -14.70 1.11 6.24
N VAL A 148 -14.47 1.72 5.05
CA VAL A 148 -14.21 3.18 4.94
C VAL A 148 -15.34 3.97 5.65
N ASN A 149 -16.60 3.65 5.34
CA ASN A 149 -17.75 4.30 5.96
C ASN A 149 -17.83 4.05 7.48
N ALA A 150 -17.51 2.82 7.93
CA ALA A 150 -17.60 2.44 9.33
C ALA A 150 -16.59 3.20 10.22
N THR A 151 -15.50 3.74 9.67
CA THR A 151 -14.53 4.57 10.44
C THR A 151 -15.17 5.80 11.07
N ALA A 152 -16.33 6.25 10.60
CA ALA A 152 -17.07 7.35 11.20
C ALA A 152 -17.46 7.12 12.68
N LEU A 153 -17.52 5.86 13.10
CA LEU A 153 -17.87 5.45 14.46
C LEU A 153 -16.65 5.28 15.38
N PHE A 154 -15.44 5.54 14.87
CA PHE A 154 -14.18 5.33 15.58
C PHE A 154 -13.32 6.60 15.48
N PRO A 155 -13.51 7.55 16.41
CA PRO A 155 -12.84 8.86 16.37
C PRO A 155 -11.32 8.76 16.52
N GLU A 156 -10.81 7.63 16.99
CA GLU A 156 -9.37 7.34 17.09
C GLU A 156 -8.71 7.18 15.71
N ILE A 157 -9.48 6.87 14.66
CA ILE A 157 -8.98 6.68 13.31
C ILE A 157 -8.86 8.03 12.60
N GLU A 158 -7.64 8.44 12.33
CA GLU A 158 -7.29 9.72 11.72
C GLU A 158 -6.84 9.57 10.26
N VAL A 159 -6.41 8.35 9.87
CA VAL A 159 -5.89 8.06 8.54
C VAL A 159 -6.53 6.79 7.98
N ILE A 160 -6.92 6.81 6.71
CA ILE A 160 -7.40 5.64 5.99
C ILE A 160 -6.49 5.37 4.80
N HIS A 161 -6.11 4.11 4.62
CA HIS A 161 -5.34 3.61 3.48
C HIS A 161 -6.23 2.68 2.64
N PRO A 162 -7.11 3.24 1.80
CA PRO A 162 -8.07 2.47 1.02
C PRO A 162 -7.47 1.99 -0.29
N ILE A 163 -7.98 0.86 -0.79
CA ILE A 163 -7.73 0.46 -2.18
C ILE A 163 -8.51 1.36 -3.12
N ILE A 164 -7.84 1.90 -4.13
CA ILE A 164 -8.52 2.58 -5.23
C ILE A 164 -7.67 2.55 -6.49
N ASN A 165 -8.30 2.21 -7.60
CA ASN A 165 -7.72 2.31 -8.93
C ASN A 165 -8.84 2.45 -9.97
N ARG A 166 -8.47 2.90 -11.17
CA ARG A 166 -9.40 3.23 -12.25
C ARG A 166 -10.38 2.10 -12.62
N ARG A 167 -9.98 0.83 -12.44
CA ARG A 167 -10.76 -0.35 -12.83
C ARG A 167 -11.44 -1.05 -11.64
N GLY A 168 -11.22 -0.60 -10.41
CA GLY A 168 -11.76 -1.22 -9.21
C GLY A 168 -11.17 -2.60 -8.89
N VAL A 169 -10.02 -2.95 -9.48
CA VAL A 169 -9.38 -4.25 -9.21
C VAL A 169 -9.02 -4.35 -7.73
N GLY A 170 -9.63 -5.32 -7.04
CA GLY A 170 -9.41 -5.60 -5.63
C GLY A 170 -10.34 -4.86 -4.67
N ILE A 171 -11.27 -4.02 -5.13
CA ILE A 171 -12.40 -3.55 -4.31
C ILE A 171 -13.35 -4.72 -4.11
N GLN A 172 -13.73 -5.00 -2.86
CA GLN A 172 -14.45 -6.24 -2.50
C GLN A 172 -15.97 -6.08 -2.49
N ASP A 173 -16.49 -4.88 -2.22
CA ASP A 173 -17.91 -4.65 -1.93
C ASP A 173 -18.54 -3.51 -2.75
N GLY A 174 -17.98 -3.22 -3.93
CA GLY A 174 -18.58 -2.22 -4.82
C GLY A 174 -17.67 -1.78 -5.96
N THR A 175 -17.98 -0.61 -6.49
CA THR A 175 -17.36 0.00 -7.67
C THR A 175 -16.29 1.05 -7.30
N PRO A 176 -15.42 1.43 -8.24
CA PRO A 176 -14.50 2.56 -8.03
C PRO A 176 -15.18 3.86 -7.64
N GLN A 177 -16.34 4.14 -8.23
CA GLN A 177 -17.08 5.37 -7.95
C GLN A 177 -17.66 5.39 -6.52
N GLU A 178 -18.19 4.26 -6.06
CA GLU A 178 -18.68 4.13 -4.68
C GLU A 178 -17.54 4.24 -3.67
N MET A 179 -16.37 3.66 -3.96
CA MET A 179 -15.18 3.82 -3.12
C MET A 179 -14.73 5.29 -3.08
N LEU A 180 -14.68 5.98 -4.23
CA LEU A 180 -14.34 7.40 -4.28
C LEU A 180 -15.31 8.25 -3.47
N ASN A 181 -16.61 8.01 -3.56
CA ASN A 181 -17.62 8.74 -2.79
C ASN A 181 -17.42 8.55 -1.28
N ALA A 182 -17.09 7.33 -0.84
CA ALA A 182 -16.80 7.04 0.56
C ALA A 182 -15.50 7.73 1.03
N ILE A 183 -14.45 7.69 0.22
CA ILE A 183 -13.17 8.38 0.47
C ILE A 183 -13.41 9.89 0.59
N GLU A 184 -14.07 10.51 -0.38
CA GLU A 184 -14.35 11.94 -0.40
C GLU A 184 -15.16 12.38 0.83
N HIS A 185 -16.17 11.59 1.20
CA HIS A 185 -16.96 11.86 2.39
C HIS A 185 -16.11 11.89 3.65
N ARG A 186 -15.19 10.94 3.82
CA ARG A 186 -14.28 10.88 4.97
C ARG A 186 -13.21 11.98 4.93
N HIS A 187 -12.63 12.23 3.76
CA HIS A 187 -11.66 13.31 3.57
C HIS A 187 -12.25 14.69 3.94
N ASN A 188 -13.49 14.97 3.52
CA ASN A 188 -14.22 16.21 3.88
C ASN A 188 -14.48 16.36 5.37
N GLN A 189 -14.41 15.25 6.14
CA GLN A 189 -14.49 15.29 7.61
C GLN A 189 -13.10 15.49 8.25
N GLY A 190 -12.04 15.56 7.45
CA GLY A 190 -10.67 15.82 7.88
C GLY A 190 -9.86 14.56 8.18
N ILE A 191 -10.31 13.38 7.71
CA ILE A 191 -9.52 12.15 7.74
C ILE A 191 -8.45 12.22 6.65
N GLY A 192 -7.21 11.86 6.99
CA GLY A 192 -6.12 11.75 6.04
C GLY A 192 -6.30 10.53 5.13
N ILE A 193 -6.15 10.72 3.83
CA ILE A 193 -6.33 9.64 2.86
C ILE A 193 -5.03 9.44 2.06
N TYR A 194 -4.43 8.26 2.16
CA TYR A 194 -3.42 7.88 1.19
C TYR A 194 -3.77 6.52 0.58
N SER A 195 -3.83 6.49 -0.75
CA SER A 195 -4.38 5.34 -1.49
C SER A 195 -3.37 4.22 -1.71
N MET A 196 -3.86 2.99 -1.90
CA MET A 196 -3.04 1.85 -2.33
C MET A 196 -3.54 1.24 -3.64
N LYS A 197 -2.63 0.47 -4.26
CA LYS A 197 -2.91 -0.39 -5.42
C LYS A 197 -3.44 0.38 -6.64
N ALA A 198 -2.92 1.58 -6.88
CA ALA A 198 -3.23 2.41 -8.06
C ALA A 198 -3.08 1.64 -9.40
N LEU A 199 -2.16 0.68 -9.46
CA LEU A 199 -1.95 -0.23 -10.60
C LEU A 199 -2.62 -1.59 -10.42
N GLY A 200 -3.61 -1.73 -9.52
CA GLY A 200 -4.37 -2.97 -9.32
C GLY A 200 -3.48 -4.18 -8.99
N GLY A 201 -2.43 -4.01 -8.18
CA GLY A 201 -1.46 -5.08 -7.91
C GLY A 201 -0.63 -5.50 -9.13
N GLY A 202 -0.41 -4.57 -10.05
CA GLY A 202 0.36 -4.77 -11.29
C GLY A 202 -0.50 -5.09 -12.51
N HIS A 203 -1.78 -5.40 -12.34
CA HIS A 203 -2.66 -5.79 -13.46
C HIS A 203 -3.01 -4.63 -14.41
N LEU A 204 -2.76 -3.39 -14.00
CA LEU A 204 -2.95 -2.19 -14.82
C LEU A 204 -1.62 -1.62 -15.37
N ILE A 205 -0.54 -2.39 -15.32
CA ILE A 205 0.77 -1.93 -15.82
C ILE A 205 0.74 -1.60 -17.32
N ALA A 206 -0.01 -2.36 -18.12
CA ALA A 206 -0.20 -2.05 -19.54
C ALA A 206 -0.88 -0.68 -19.78
N GLU A 207 -1.64 -0.20 -18.79
CA GLU A 207 -2.36 1.08 -18.79
C GLU A 207 -1.76 2.05 -17.75
N ASN A 208 -0.51 1.83 -17.32
CA ASN A 208 0.11 2.54 -16.19
C ASN A 208 0.00 4.07 -16.33
N ARG A 209 0.23 4.59 -17.53
CA ARG A 209 0.15 6.02 -17.85
C ARG A 209 -1.21 6.60 -17.45
N ASP A 210 -2.29 5.98 -17.94
CA ASP A 210 -3.65 6.46 -17.71
C ASP A 210 -4.10 6.21 -16.27
N ALA A 211 -3.71 5.06 -15.70
CA ALA A 211 -4.05 4.70 -14.33
C ALA A 211 -3.39 5.67 -13.32
N LEU A 212 -2.11 5.99 -13.51
CA LEU A 212 -1.38 6.89 -12.63
C LEU A 212 -1.81 8.36 -12.81
N LYS A 213 -2.08 8.81 -14.04
CA LYS A 213 -2.65 10.14 -14.27
C LYS A 213 -4.02 10.29 -13.62
N TRP A 214 -4.87 9.27 -13.75
CA TRP A 214 -6.19 9.29 -13.12
C TRP A 214 -6.08 9.43 -11.60
N ILE A 215 -5.30 8.58 -10.92
CA ILE A 215 -5.21 8.64 -9.46
C ILE A 215 -4.54 9.93 -8.97
N SER A 216 -3.56 10.48 -9.71
CA SER A 216 -2.90 11.74 -9.35
C SER A 216 -3.78 12.96 -9.52
N SER A 217 -4.94 12.84 -10.19
CA SER A 217 -5.92 13.91 -10.37
C SER A 217 -7.10 13.85 -9.40
N VAL A 218 -7.07 12.93 -8.42
CA VAL A 218 -8.16 12.77 -7.43
C VAL A 218 -7.86 13.64 -6.21
N ASP A 219 -8.61 14.73 -6.05
CA ASP A 219 -8.35 15.77 -5.05
C ASP A 219 -8.53 15.31 -3.59
N CYS A 220 -9.36 14.29 -3.34
CA CYS A 220 -9.60 13.76 -2.00
C CYS A 220 -8.57 12.69 -1.56
N ILE A 221 -7.43 12.59 -2.25
CA ILE A 221 -6.34 11.69 -1.91
C ILE A 221 -5.09 12.53 -1.63
N ASP A 222 -4.64 12.56 -0.39
CA ASP A 222 -3.47 13.35 0.04
C ASP A 222 -2.16 12.78 -0.49
N SER A 223 -2.10 11.43 -0.64
CA SER A 223 -0.92 10.72 -1.17
C SER A 223 -1.31 9.37 -1.79
N THR A 224 -0.46 8.83 -2.66
CA THR A 224 -0.65 7.52 -3.29
C THR A 224 0.57 6.63 -3.08
N ALA A 225 0.37 5.46 -2.46
CA ALA A 225 1.44 4.48 -2.27
C ALA A 225 1.68 3.68 -3.56
N ILE A 226 2.90 3.76 -4.07
CA ILE A 226 3.34 3.04 -5.28
C ILE A 226 4.64 2.30 -4.97
N GLY A 227 4.66 1.01 -5.28
CA GLY A 227 5.89 0.21 -5.24
C GLY A 227 6.77 0.52 -6.45
N MET A 228 8.04 0.79 -6.21
CA MET A 228 9.02 1.13 -7.25
C MET A 228 10.28 0.27 -7.08
N GLN A 229 10.79 -0.33 -8.16
CA GLN A 229 11.88 -1.29 -8.15
C GLN A 229 13.13 -0.79 -8.88
N SER A 230 13.07 0.41 -9.44
CA SER A 230 14.19 1.02 -10.17
C SER A 230 14.15 2.54 -10.14
N LYS A 231 15.27 3.18 -10.46
CA LYS A 231 15.38 4.64 -10.52
C LYS A 231 14.47 5.25 -11.59
N GLU A 232 14.29 4.56 -12.71
CA GLU A 232 13.39 4.99 -13.78
C GLU A 232 11.93 5.01 -13.32
N GLU A 233 11.50 4.03 -12.52
CA GLU A 233 10.15 4.04 -11.92
C GLU A 233 9.99 5.19 -10.92
N ILE A 234 11.03 5.49 -10.13
CA ILE A 234 11.04 6.63 -9.21
C ILE A 234 10.98 7.95 -9.99
N ASP A 235 11.82 8.12 -11.02
CA ASP A 235 11.85 9.33 -11.86
C ASP A 235 10.50 9.58 -12.54
N TYR A 236 9.89 8.53 -13.12
CA TYR A 236 8.58 8.65 -13.75
C TYR A 236 7.50 9.08 -12.76
N ASN A 237 7.40 8.39 -11.62
CA ASN A 237 6.36 8.66 -10.63
C ASN A 237 6.56 10.01 -9.92
N THR A 238 7.80 10.40 -9.60
CA THR A 238 8.07 11.71 -8.97
C THR A 238 7.78 12.86 -9.92
N ASP A 239 8.14 12.75 -11.20
CA ASP A 239 7.81 13.78 -12.18
C ASP A 239 6.29 13.93 -12.34
N LEU A 240 5.54 12.83 -12.36
CA LEU A 240 4.08 12.85 -12.47
C LEU A 240 3.41 13.42 -11.20
N PHE A 241 3.70 12.85 -10.02
CA PHE A 241 2.97 13.17 -8.79
C PHE A 241 3.44 14.45 -8.10
N LEU A 242 4.75 14.74 -8.13
CA LEU A 242 5.29 15.89 -7.40
C LEU A 242 5.44 17.12 -8.27
N ARG A 243 5.57 16.96 -9.59
CA ARG A 243 5.84 18.08 -10.53
C ARG A 243 4.75 18.27 -11.57
N GLY A 244 3.75 17.37 -11.64
CA GLY A 244 2.68 17.40 -12.63
C GLY A 244 3.18 17.25 -14.07
N LYS A 245 4.35 16.63 -14.28
CA LYS A 245 5.00 16.47 -15.58
C LYS A 245 5.11 15.00 -15.96
N GLU A 246 4.88 14.71 -17.22
CA GLU A 246 5.08 13.36 -17.75
C GLU A 246 6.53 13.19 -18.25
N ASN A 247 7.26 12.25 -17.64
CA ASN A 247 8.60 11.88 -18.07
C ASN A 247 8.51 10.73 -19.10
N VAL A 248 8.36 11.09 -20.38
CA VAL A 248 8.19 10.11 -21.48
C VAL A 248 9.37 9.16 -21.58
N ARG A 249 10.61 9.64 -21.39
CA ARG A 249 11.81 8.80 -21.45
C ARG A 249 11.81 7.74 -20.33
N ALA A 250 11.54 8.14 -19.10
CA ALA A 250 11.44 7.19 -18.00
C ALA A 250 10.30 6.19 -18.21
N LEU A 251 9.16 6.63 -18.78
CA LEU A 251 8.05 5.74 -19.14
C LEU A 251 8.45 4.70 -20.18
N GLU A 252 9.20 5.09 -21.23
CA GLU A 252 9.71 4.15 -22.23
C GLU A 252 10.64 3.12 -21.62
N ASP A 253 11.53 3.50 -20.70
CA ASP A 253 12.45 2.58 -20.04
C ASP A 253 11.72 1.64 -19.09
N VAL A 254 10.72 2.12 -18.35
CA VAL A 254 9.82 1.27 -17.52
C VAL A 254 9.04 0.27 -18.39
N SER A 255 8.59 0.67 -19.58
CA SER A 255 7.81 -0.21 -20.47
C SER A 255 8.60 -1.39 -21.04
N LYS A 256 9.94 -1.26 -21.15
CA LYS A 256 10.84 -2.32 -21.62
C LYS A 256 11.08 -3.42 -20.56
N LYS A 257 10.71 -3.17 -19.30
CA LYS A 257 10.95 -4.11 -18.20
C LYS A 257 10.14 -5.38 -18.40
N LYS A 258 10.82 -6.53 -18.33
CA LYS A 258 10.14 -7.84 -18.34
C LYS A 258 9.38 -7.98 -17.03
N ARG A 259 8.12 -8.34 -17.14
CA ARG A 259 7.22 -8.58 -16.02
C ARG A 259 6.91 -10.07 -15.91
N LYS A 260 6.57 -10.50 -14.70
CA LYS A 260 6.09 -11.86 -14.44
C LYS A 260 4.86 -11.85 -13.52
N LEU A 261 4.02 -12.85 -13.66
CA LEU A 261 2.92 -13.10 -12.73
C LEU A 261 3.46 -13.91 -11.56
N ILE A 262 3.13 -13.49 -10.36
CA ILE A 262 3.41 -14.21 -9.12
C ILE A 262 2.12 -14.50 -8.37
N ILE A 263 2.15 -15.59 -7.60
CA ILE A 263 1.03 -16.02 -6.77
C ILE A 263 1.49 -16.05 -5.32
N GLY A 264 0.81 -15.27 -4.48
CA GLY A 264 1.10 -15.19 -3.04
C GLY A 264 0.97 -16.55 -2.35
N ASP A 265 1.72 -16.77 -1.29
CA ASP A 265 1.73 -18.02 -0.50
C ASP A 265 0.43 -18.27 0.28
N TYR A 266 -0.40 -17.22 0.43
CA TYR A 266 -1.74 -17.27 1.00
C TYR A 266 -2.85 -17.65 -0.02
N CYS A 267 -2.48 -18.17 -1.21
CA CYS A 267 -3.43 -18.73 -2.17
C CYS A 267 -4.16 -19.96 -1.57
N ILE A 268 -5.49 -19.93 -1.61
CA ILE A 268 -6.36 -21.01 -1.07
C ILE A 268 -6.72 -22.08 -2.12
N GLY A 269 -6.17 -22.02 -3.32
CA GLY A 269 -6.40 -23.03 -4.36
C GLY A 269 -7.84 -23.13 -4.87
N CYS A 270 -8.65 -22.09 -4.77
CA CYS A 270 -10.09 -22.11 -5.11
C CYS A 270 -10.42 -22.37 -6.58
N GLY A 271 -9.44 -22.31 -7.50
CA GLY A 271 -9.61 -22.59 -8.93
C GLY A 271 -10.27 -21.49 -9.76
N SER A 272 -10.75 -20.38 -9.17
CA SER A 272 -11.42 -19.30 -9.90
C SER A 272 -10.54 -18.70 -11.01
N CYS A 273 -9.25 -18.55 -10.74
CA CYS A 273 -8.25 -18.05 -11.71
C CYS A 273 -8.05 -19.01 -12.89
N GLN A 274 -8.02 -20.30 -12.64
CA GLN A 274 -7.95 -21.35 -13.66
C GLN A 274 -9.18 -21.30 -14.57
N ALA A 275 -10.38 -21.28 -14.01
CA ALA A 275 -11.62 -21.20 -14.76
C ALA A 275 -11.72 -19.91 -15.61
N ARG A 276 -11.05 -18.85 -15.18
CA ARG A 276 -11.05 -17.54 -15.86
C ARG A 276 -10.00 -17.43 -16.98
N CYS A 277 -8.95 -18.24 -16.95
CA CYS A 277 -7.83 -18.14 -17.86
C CYS A 277 -8.19 -18.69 -19.25
N LYS A 278 -8.21 -17.81 -20.26
CA LYS A 278 -8.45 -18.22 -21.65
C LYS A 278 -7.19 -18.72 -22.37
N GLN A 279 -6.02 -18.55 -21.76
CA GLN A 279 -4.74 -19.00 -22.28
C GLN A 279 -4.34 -20.36 -21.70
N ASP A 280 -5.14 -20.91 -20.82
CA ASP A 280 -4.82 -22.14 -20.08
C ASP A 280 -3.45 -22.10 -19.37
N ALA A 281 -3.03 -20.88 -19.00
CA ALA A 281 -1.71 -20.59 -18.46
C ALA A 281 -1.64 -20.62 -16.93
N ILE A 282 -2.76 -20.87 -16.23
CA ILE A 282 -2.83 -20.96 -14.79
C ILE A 282 -3.74 -22.11 -14.38
N HIS A 283 -3.25 -22.97 -13.49
CA HIS A 283 -3.96 -24.14 -12.99
C HIS A 283 -3.70 -24.34 -11.50
N VAL A 284 -4.45 -25.21 -10.85
CA VAL A 284 -4.28 -25.53 -9.43
C VAL A 284 -3.56 -26.86 -9.29
N GLU A 285 -2.40 -26.85 -8.62
CA GLU A 285 -1.62 -28.01 -8.20
C GLU A 285 -1.39 -27.94 -6.70
N ASP A 286 -1.50 -29.06 -6.00
CA ASP A 286 -1.27 -29.19 -4.55
C ASP A 286 -1.96 -28.10 -3.71
N GLY A 287 -3.20 -27.74 -4.09
CA GLY A 287 -4.00 -26.74 -3.38
C GLY A 287 -3.58 -25.28 -3.61
N ARG A 288 -2.76 -25.01 -4.61
CA ARG A 288 -2.27 -23.66 -4.95
C ARG A 288 -2.32 -23.42 -6.45
N ALA A 289 -2.60 -22.19 -6.86
CA ALA A 289 -2.50 -21.83 -8.27
C ALA A 289 -1.02 -21.76 -8.71
N VAL A 290 -0.74 -22.29 -9.89
CA VAL A 290 0.57 -22.29 -10.55
C VAL A 290 0.40 -21.67 -11.94
N VAL A 291 1.39 -20.91 -12.38
CA VAL A 291 1.41 -20.25 -13.70
C VAL A 291 2.53 -20.83 -14.55
N ASN A 292 2.24 -21.07 -15.84
CA ASN A 292 3.22 -21.50 -16.84
C ASN A 292 3.65 -20.34 -17.77
N ASP A 293 4.55 -20.63 -18.71
CA ASP A 293 5.15 -19.63 -19.62
C ASP A 293 4.18 -19.10 -20.70
N ASP A 294 3.01 -19.70 -20.87
CA ASP A 294 1.98 -19.23 -21.81
C ASP A 294 1.22 -18.00 -21.27
N CYS A 295 1.55 -17.54 -20.06
CA CYS A 295 0.92 -16.39 -19.44
C CYS A 295 1.27 -15.08 -20.15
N ILE A 296 0.25 -14.45 -20.75
CA ILE A 296 0.38 -13.15 -21.44
C ILE A 296 0.16 -11.93 -20.52
N LEU A 297 0.12 -12.12 -19.23
CA LEU A 297 -0.05 -11.05 -18.21
C LEU A 297 -1.32 -10.19 -18.39
N CYS A 298 -2.39 -10.76 -18.97
CA CYS A 298 -3.64 -10.03 -19.25
C CYS A 298 -4.44 -9.60 -17.98
N GLY A 299 -4.13 -10.16 -16.81
CA GLY A 299 -4.71 -9.78 -15.52
C GLY A 299 -6.11 -10.29 -15.22
N TYR A 300 -6.79 -10.99 -16.14
CA TYR A 300 -8.17 -11.46 -15.91
C TYR A 300 -8.31 -12.43 -14.72
N CYS A 301 -7.29 -13.22 -14.43
CA CYS A 301 -7.28 -14.12 -13.28
C CYS A 301 -7.33 -13.38 -11.94
N ALA A 302 -6.73 -12.20 -11.84
CA ALA A 302 -6.72 -11.40 -10.62
C ALA A 302 -8.10 -10.80 -10.30
N THR A 303 -8.91 -10.49 -11.33
CA THR A 303 -10.24 -9.91 -11.11
C THR A 303 -11.24 -10.86 -10.45
N VAL A 304 -10.92 -12.16 -10.43
CA VAL A 304 -11.76 -13.20 -9.82
C VAL A 304 -11.09 -13.88 -8.62
N CYS A 305 -9.93 -13.39 -8.21
CA CYS A 305 -9.22 -13.93 -7.06
C CYS A 305 -9.78 -13.34 -5.76
N PRO A 306 -10.45 -14.13 -4.89
CA PRO A 306 -11.03 -13.61 -3.66
C PRO A 306 -9.95 -13.10 -2.69
N GLU A 307 -8.77 -13.75 -2.69
CA GLU A 307 -7.66 -13.41 -1.80
C GLU A 307 -6.76 -12.31 -2.38
N PHE A 308 -7.00 -11.85 -3.61
CA PHE A 308 -6.12 -10.89 -4.30
C PHE A 308 -4.63 -11.28 -4.26
N CYS A 309 -4.35 -12.59 -4.31
CA CYS A 309 -2.99 -13.15 -4.19
C CYS A 309 -2.20 -13.16 -5.50
N ILE A 310 -2.84 -12.85 -6.63
CA ILE A 310 -2.21 -12.85 -7.97
C ILE A 310 -1.72 -11.43 -8.28
N LYS A 311 -0.42 -11.30 -8.56
CA LYS A 311 0.24 -10.01 -8.80
C LYS A 311 1.11 -10.06 -10.06
N VAL A 312 1.33 -8.91 -10.70
CA VAL A 312 2.32 -8.72 -11.77
C VAL A 312 3.44 -7.82 -11.23
N ILE A 313 4.68 -8.28 -11.39
CA ILE A 313 5.87 -7.57 -10.90
C ILE A 313 6.92 -7.40 -12.01
#